data_7f304b2239c780cb5471e4190f21a98a
#
_entry.id   7f304b2239c780cb5471e4190f21a98a
#
_cell.length_a   1.000
_cell.length_b   1.000
_cell.length_c   1.000
_cell.angle_alpha   90.00
_cell.angle_beta   90.00
_cell.angle_gamma   90.00
#
_symmetry.space_group_name_H-M   'P 1'
#
loop_
_entity.id
_entity.type
_entity.pdbx_description
1 polymer ?
#
loop_
_entity_poly.entity_id
_entity_poly.type
_entity_poly.pdbx_seq_one_letter_code
_entity_poly.pdbx_strand_id
1 'polypeptide(L)'
;MPQRIAVLTGDVIDSRKVQDRPRLYRRLDAALAAQAERHDGRAGRFRGDGFQLALPHARHAMTAAIALRAALIEHSEAEQRWDARIAVAVGPAPWRDDLRVAEADAEPFVQSGQHLDALTEGPAHLSLTLLDEPDDGGLALLVRYLDDLVAGWSRYSAEVVGLGLADDLSQQAMAERLGIRQPSVHKRLRSARWPLLADTLAYLETRLSDRSQRR
;
A
#
# COMPACT_ATOMS: atom_id res chain seq x y z
N MET A 1 1.90 22.28 -14.78
CA MET A 1 0.82 22.57 -13.81
C MET A 1 0.92 21.58 -12.66
N PRO A 2 0.54 21.93 -11.45
CA PRO A 2 0.50 20.93 -10.40
C PRO A 2 -0.50 19.83 -10.77
N GLN A 3 -0.07 18.58 -10.64
CA GLN A 3 -0.92 17.41 -10.82
C GLN A 3 -1.28 16.83 -9.45
N ARG A 4 -2.30 15.99 -9.39
CA ARG A 4 -2.72 15.33 -8.15
C ARG A 4 -1.87 14.09 -7.93
N ILE A 5 -0.87 14.23 -7.08
CA ILE A 5 0.02 13.13 -6.70
C ILE A 5 -0.44 12.44 -5.42
N ALA A 6 0.09 11.27 -5.16
CA ALA A 6 -0.03 10.62 -3.86
C ALA A 6 1.36 10.39 -3.26
N VAL A 7 1.45 10.57 -1.94
CA VAL A 7 2.62 10.22 -1.15
C VAL A 7 2.19 9.25 -0.05
N LEU A 8 2.85 8.11 -0.01
CA LEU A 8 2.70 7.09 0.99
C LEU A 8 3.93 7.15 1.89
N THR A 9 3.76 7.50 3.15
CA THR A 9 4.83 7.41 4.15
C THR A 9 4.48 6.30 5.12
N GLY A 10 5.44 5.42 5.42
CA GLY A 10 5.18 4.27 6.28
C GLY A 10 6.39 3.80 7.06
N ASP A 11 6.12 2.96 8.05
CA ASP A 11 7.09 2.25 8.86
C ASP A 11 6.68 0.79 9.07
N VAL A 12 7.65 -0.09 9.32
CA VAL A 12 7.35 -1.50 9.61
C VAL A 12 7.05 -1.67 11.10
N ILE A 13 5.89 -2.26 11.38
CA ILE A 13 5.42 -2.51 12.74
C ILE A 13 6.38 -3.50 13.44
N ASP A 14 6.82 -3.12 14.64
CA ASP A 14 7.69 -3.98 15.47
C ASP A 14 8.97 -4.48 14.77
N SER A 15 9.51 -3.72 13.81
CA SER A 15 10.69 -4.10 13.02
C SER A 15 11.90 -4.52 13.87
N ARG A 16 11.99 -3.96 15.09
CA ARG A 16 13.07 -4.31 16.04
C ARG A 16 12.94 -5.74 16.63
N LYS A 17 11.75 -6.32 16.61
CA LYS A 17 11.45 -7.69 17.06
C LYS A 17 11.72 -8.73 15.98
N VAL A 18 11.85 -8.31 14.71
CA VAL A 18 12.11 -9.20 13.57
C VAL A 18 13.51 -9.79 13.70
N GLN A 19 13.62 -11.11 13.58
CA GLN A 19 14.89 -11.84 13.75
C GLN A 19 15.81 -11.62 12.54
N ASP A 20 15.28 -11.79 11.30
CA ASP A 20 16.01 -11.55 10.06
C ASP A 20 15.71 -10.17 9.48
N ARG A 21 16.19 -9.11 10.15
CA ARG A 21 16.03 -7.73 9.66
C ARG A 21 16.64 -7.49 8.26
N PRO A 22 17.78 -8.05 7.90
CA PRO A 22 18.31 -7.95 6.54
C PRO A 22 17.32 -8.50 5.49
N ARG A 23 16.65 -9.63 5.77
CA ARG A 23 15.62 -10.19 4.88
C ARG A 23 14.39 -9.27 4.81
N LEU A 24 13.93 -8.76 5.96
CA LEU A 24 12.82 -7.80 6.00
C LEU A 24 13.11 -6.59 5.10
N TYR A 25 14.28 -5.97 5.25
CA TYR A 25 14.64 -4.78 4.47
C TYR A 25 14.79 -5.08 2.98
N ARG A 26 15.38 -6.22 2.60
CA ARG A 26 15.41 -6.63 1.18
C ARG A 26 14.01 -6.80 0.59
N ARG A 27 13.06 -7.36 1.36
CA ARG A 27 11.66 -7.52 0.91
C ARG A 27 10.92 -6.20 0.81
N LEU A 28 11.12 -5.32 1.76
CA LEU A 28 10.58 -3.96 1.72
C LEU A 28 11.13 -3.17 0.52
N ASP A 29 12.44 -3.16 0.33
CA ASP A 29 13.10 -2.47 -0.78
C ASP A 29 12.60 -3.02 -2.13
N ALA A 30 12.47 -4.34 -2.27
CA ALA A 30 11.93 -4.97 -3.48
C ALA A 30 10.46 -4.60 -3.73
N ALA A 31 9.64 -4.59 -2.68
CA ALA A 31 8.22 -4.20 -2.81
C ALA A 31 8.08 -2.72 -3.19
N LEU A 32 8.86 -1.83 -2.58
CA LEU A 32 8.89 -0.41 -2.93
C LEU A 32 9.32 -0.18 -4.38
N ALA A 33 10.40 -0.85 -4.82
CA ALA A 33 10.89 -0.77 -6.19
C ALA A 33 9.82 -1.24 -7.20
N ALA A 34 9.16 -2.37 -6.92
CA ALA A 34 8.10 -2.91 -7.78
C ALA A 34 6.90 -1.95 -7.91
N GLN A 35 6.50 -1.28 -6.82
CA GLN A 35 5.40 -0.30 -6.89
C GLN A 35 5.84 0.99 -7.59
N ALA A 36 7.08 1.44 -7.37
CA ALA A 36 7.63 2.59 -8.07
C ALA A 36 7.73 2.34 -9.59
N GLU A 37 8.26 1.19 -10.01
CA GLU A 37 8.35 0.80 -11.41
C GLU A 37 6.97 0.68 -12.08
N ARG A 38 6.03 0.01 -11.42
CA ARG A 38 4.67 -0.21 -11.95
C ARG A 38 3.89 1.07 -12.20
N HIS A 39 4.12 2.10 -11.39
CA HIS A 39 3.31 3.31 -11.38
C HIS A 39 4.10 4.59 -11.70
N ASP A 40 5.27 4.46 -12.32
CA ASP A 40 6.18 5.58 -12.65
C ASP A 40 6.53 6.44 -11.44
N GLY A 41 6.52 5.82 -10.25
CA GLY A 41 6.73 6.46 -8.97
C GLY A 41 8.20 6.64 -8.59
N ARG A 42 8.41 7.21 -7.41
CA ARG A 42 9.72 7.33 -6.76
C ARG A 42 9.62 6.81 -5.34
N ALA A 43 10.52 5.95 -4.95
CA ALA A 43 10.53 5.38 -3.62
C ALA A 43 11.88 5.51 -2.96
N GLY A 44 11.89 5.54 -1.64
CA GLY A 44 13.11 5.52 -0.83
C GLY A 44 12.81 5.02 0.57
N ARG A 45 13.79 4.33 1.14
CA ARG A 45 13.77 3.95 2.56
C ARG A 45 14.65 4.92 3.32
N PHE A 46 14.15 5.36 4.48
CA PHE A 46 14.89 6.20 5.41
C PHE A 46 15.56 5.36 6.51
N ARG A 47 16.09 6.03 7.51
CA ARG A 47 16.78 5.40 8.62
C ARG A 47 15.98 4.22 9.21
N GLY A 48 16.50 3.00 9.04
CA GLY A 48 15.87 1.79 9.57
C GLY A 48 14.76 1.27 8.66
N ASP A 49 13.53 1.33 9.13
CA ASP A 49 12.33 0.71 8.57
C ASP A 49 11.31 1.72 8.02
N GLY A 50 11.59 3.02 8.16
CA GLY A 50 10.79 4.08 7.56
C GLY A 50 10.97 4.13 6.04
N PHE A 51 9.89 4.37 5.31
CA PHE A 51 9.91 4.47 3.84
C PHE A 51 8.94 5.52 3.32
N GLN A 52 9.17 5.93 2.08
CA GLN A 52 8.25 6.78 1.34
C GLN A 52 8.17 6.32 -0.11
N LEU A 53 6.95 6.36 -0.65
CA LEU A 53 6.63 6.12 -2.05
C LEU A 53 5.77 7.27 -2.56
N ALA A 54 6.27 7.99 -3.57
CA ALA A 54 5.51 9.01 -4.26
C ALA A 54 5.04 8.48 -5.63
N LEU A 55 3.79 8.74 -5.96
CA LEU A 55 3.15 8.31 -7.20
C LEU A 55 2.62 9.51 -7.97
N PRO A 56 2.93 9.65 -9.29
CA PRO A 56 2.45 10.75 -10.11
C PRO A 56 0.92 10.72 -10.28
N HIS A 57 0.30 9.55 -10.19
CA HIS A 57 -1.13 9.35 -10.33
C HIS A 57 -1.74 8.85 -9.03
N ALA A 58 -2.46 9.72 -8.35
CA ALA A 58 -3.05 9.43 -7.03
C ALA A 58 -4.00 8.21 -7.02
N ARG A 59 -4.61 7.89 -8.16
CA ARG A 59 -5.52 6.74 -8.30
C ARG A 59 -4.91 5.41 -7.85
N HIS A 60 -3.59 5.24 -7.98
CA HIS A 60 -2.91 3.99 -7.65
C HIS A 60 -2.49 3.90 -6.17
N ALA A 61 -2.69 4.95 -5.38
CA ALA A 61 -2.17 5.05 -4.02
C ALA A 61 -2.61 3.91 -3.11
N MET A 62 -3.91 3.61 -3.08
CA MET A 62 -4.44 2.60 -2.17
C MET A 62 -4.07 1.19 -2.62
N THR A 63 -4.05 0.92 -3.92
CA THR A 63 -3.57 -0.35 -4.47
C THR A 63 -2.11 -0.58 -4.12
N ALA A 64 -1.25 0.44 -4.25
CA ALA A 64 0.16 0.37 -3.86
C ALA A 64 0.34 0.15 -2.35
N ALA A 65 -0.45 0.85 -1.50
CA ALA A 65 -0.41 0.66 -0.05
C ALA A 65 -0.76 -0.79 0.35
N ILE A 66 -1.81 -1.35 -0.24
CA ILE A 66 -2.22 -2.72 0.02
C ILE A 66 -1.20 -3.74 -0.51
N ALA A 67 -0.62 -3.50 -1.69
CA ALA A 67 0.42 -4.34 -2.26
C ALA A 67 1.69 -4.36 -1.39
N LEU A 68 2.11 -3.23 -0.84
CA LEU A 68 3.25 -3.13 0.10
C LEU A 68 2.99 -3.95 1.37
N ARG A 69 1.80 -3.80 1.98
CA ARG A 69 1.42 -4.59 3.16
C ARG A 69 1.33 -6.07 2.83
N ALA A 70 0.73 -6.46 1.70
CA ALA A 70 0.65 -7.85 1.26
C ALA A 70 2.04 -8.48 1.12
N ALA A 71 2.98 -7.78 0.49
CA ALA A 71 4.36 -8.24 0.31
C ALA A 71 5.10 -8.47 1.64
N LEU A 72 4.85 -7.64 2.66
CA LEU A 72 5.41 -7.83 3.99
C LEU A 72 4.76 -9.02 4.70
N ILE A 73 3.43 -9.08 4.72
CA ILE A 73 2.65 -10.12 5.41
C ILE A 73 2.97 -11.51 4.84
N GLU A 74 3.06 -11.64 3.51
CA GLU A 74 3.44 -12.88 2.82
C GLU A 74 4.75 -13.45 3.34
N HIS A 75 5.72 -12.57 3.59
CA HIS A 75 7.09 -12.95 3.98
C HIS A 75 7.31 -12.98 5.48
N SER A 76 6.26 -12.85 6.30
CA SER A 76 6.31 -12.92 7.76
C SER A 76 7.04 -14.17 8.26
N GLU A 77 7.73 -14.03 9.38
CA GLU A 77 8.29 -15.16 10.12
C GLU A 77 7.18 -16.00 10.78
N ALA A 78 7.51 -17.18 11.25
CA ALA A 78 6.53 -18.06 11.88
C ALA A 78 5.89 -17.41 13.11
N GLU A 79 6.71 -16.78 13.95
CA GLU A 79 6.30 -16.19 15.23
C GLU A 79 6.14 -14.67 15.17
N GLN A 80 6.52 -14.03 14.05
CA GLN A 80 6.50 -12.57 13.91
C GLN A 80 5.84 -12.17 12.59
N ARG A 81 4.65 -11.59 12.67
CA ARG A 81 3.98 -10.95 11.53
C ARG A 81 4.78 -9.72 11.09
N TRP A 82 5.02 -9.61 9.79
CA TRP A 82 5.53 -8.40 9.18
C TRP A 82 4.36 -7.64 8.58
N ASP A 83 4.21 -6.39 8.95
CA ASP A 83 3.19 -5.48 8.40
C ASP A 83 3.72 -4.06 8.51
N ALA A 84 3.07 -3.09 7.89
CA ALA A 84 3.44 -1.70 7.95
C ALA A 84 2.27 -0.80 8.31
N ARG A 85 2.57 0.31 9.02
CA ARG A 85 1.69 1.48 9.04
C ARG A 85 1.98 2.31 7.80
N ILE A 86 0.94 2.77 7.13
CA ILE A 86 1.05 3.59 5.92
C ILE A 86 0.05 4.72 5.99
N ALA A 87 0.54 5.94 5.99
CA ALA A 87 -0.27 7.14 5.83
C ALA A 87 -0.16 7.62 4.38
N VAL A 88 -1.32 7.79 3.73
CA VAL A 88 -1.43 8.25 2.36
C VAL A 88 -1.96 9.68 2.36
N ALA A 89 -1.21 10.60 1.75
CA ALA A 89 -1.66 11.96 1.48
C ALA A 89 -1.77 12.18 -0.04
N VAL A 90 -2.91 12.69 -0.47
CA VAL A 90 -3.21 12.99 -1.87
C VAL A 90 -3.48 14.48 -2.02
N GLY A 91 -2.77 15.13 -2.94
CA GLY A 91 -2.94 16.55 -3.17
C GLY A 91 -2.16 17.07 -4.37
N PRO A 92 -2.34 18.36 -4.72
CA PRO A 92 -1.63 18.98 -5.82
C PRO A 92 -0.15 19.20 -5.46
N ALA A 93 0.74 18.72 -6.32
CA ALA A 93 2.17 19.03 -6.22
C ALA A 93 2.83 18.94 -7.60
N PRO A 94 3.98 19.62 -7.80
CA PRO A 94 4.77 19.46 -9.02
C PRO A 94 5.39 18.06 -9.05
N TRP A 95 5.27 17.37 -10.20
CA TRP A 95 6.00 16.13 -10.44
C TRP A 95 7.22 16.40 -11.30
N ARG A 96 8.35 15.80 -10.94
CA ARG A 96 9.61 15.90 -11.66
C ARG A 96 10.24 14.53 -11.81
N ASP A 97 10.88 14.27 -12.94
CA ASP A 97 11.53 12.99 -13.21
C ASP A 97 12.74 12.72 -12.31
N ASP A 98 13.39 13.79 -11.83
CA ASP A 98 14.52 13.75 -10.90
C ASP A 98 14.11 13.83 -9.43
N LEU A 99 12.82 13.63 -9.11
CA LEU A 99 12.28 13.72 -7.77
C LEU A 99 12.99 12.72 -6.83
N ARG A 100 13.55 13.26 -5.75
CA ARG A 100 14.10 12.49 -4.62
C ARG A 100 13.16 12.63 -3.44
N VAL A 101 12.52 11.52 -3.05
CA VAL A 101 11.54 11.52 -1.96
C VAL A 101 12.13 12.03 -0.64
N ALA A 102 13.43 11.78 -0.40
CA ALA A 102 14.12 12.21 0.83
C ALA A 102 14.34 13.74 0.92
N GLU A 103 14.24 14.46 -0.19
CA GLU A 103 14.49 15.90 -0.30
C GLU A 103 13.19 16.69 -0.58
N ALA A 104 12.06 15.98 -0.73
CA ALA A 104 10.80 16.57 -1.13
C ALA A 104 10.06 17.18 0.07
N ASP A 105 9.61 18.42 -0.11
CA ASP A 105 8.96 19.25 0.93
C ASP A 105 7.55 19.72 0.54
N ALA A 106 7.03 19.31 -0.62
CA ALA A 106 5.67 19.64 -1.01
C ALA A 106 4.65 19.07 -0.01
N GLU A 107 3.50 19.72 0.09
CA GLU A 107 2.49 19.44 1.12
C GLU A 107 2.12 17.95 1.26
N PRO A 108 1.91 17.15 0.20
CA PRO A 108 1.64 15.71 0.35
C PRO A 108 2.75 14.94 1.07
N PHE A 109 4.02 15.34 0.92
CA PHE A 109 5.16 14.70 1.60
C PHE A 109 5.17 15.00 3.09
N VAL A 110 4.93 16.27 3.46
CA VAL A 110 4.86 16.70 4.86
C VAL A 110 3.65 16.06 5.55
N GLN A 111 2.48 16.14 4.94
CA GLN A 111 1.23 15.67 5.53
C GLN A 111 1.22 14.14 5.71
N SER A 112 1.74 13.37 4.75
CA SER A 112 1.85 11.91 4.93
C SER A 112 2.76 11.54 6.10
N GLY A 113 3.83 12.29 6.35
CA GLY A 113 4.70 12.10 7.52
C GLY A 113 3.98 12.39 8.85
N GLN A 114 3.31 13.54 8.95
CA GLN A 114 2.55 13.91 10.14
C GLN A 114 1.42 12.92 10.46
N HIS A 115 0.73 12.44 9.45
CA HIS A 115 -0.32 11.42 9.62
C HIS A 115 0.23 10.05 9.99
N LEU A 116 1.44 9.70 9.56
CA LEU A 116 2.11 8.50 10.02
C LEU A 116 2.40 8.58 11.52
N ASP A 117 2.91 9.73 12.01
CA ASP A 117 3.13 9.93 13.44
C ASP A 117 1.84 9.72 14.24
N ALA A 118 0.71 10.26 13.76
CA ALA A 118 -0.60 10.05 14.39
C ALA A 118 -1.05 8.56 14.36
N LEU A 119 -0.74 7.79 13.32
CA LEU A 119 -1.02 6.35 13.26
C LEU A 119 -0.24 5.55 14.31
N THR A 120 0.96 6.00 14.70
CA THR A 120 1.77 5.30 15.71
C THR A 120 1.15 5.32 17.10
N GLU A 121 0.29 6.30 17.38
CA GLU A 121 -0.40 6.47 18.66
C GLU A 121 -1.70 5.63 18.77
N GLY A 122 -2.15 5.05 17.65
CA GLY A 122 -3.44 4.36 17.56
C GLY A 122 -3.35 2.91 17.06
N PRO A 123 -4.46 2.22 16.98
CA PRO A 123 -4.52 0.83 16.50
C PRO A 123 -4.55 0.73 14.97
N ALA A 124 -4.77 1.82 14.24
CA ALA A 124 -4.89 1.81 12.79
C ALA A 124 -3.51 1.71 12.11
N HIS A 125 -3.46 0.97 11.01
CA HIS A 125 -2.26 0.80 10.21
C HIS A 125 -2.37 1.47 8.83
N LEU A 126 -3.51 2.06 8.49
CA LEU A 126 -3.74 2.70 7.21
C LEU A 126 -4.56 3.98 7.39
N SER A 127 -4.13 5.06 6.74
CA SER A 127 -4.91 6.30 6.62
C SER A 127 -4.86 6.85 5.21
N LEU A 128 -5.86 7.64 4.84
CA LEU A 128 -5.93 8.38 3.58
C LEU A 128 -6.45 9.77 3.85
N THR A 129 -5.70 10.78 3.42
CA THR A 129 -6.07 12.19 3.51
C THR A 129 -6.06 12.84 2.14
N LEU A 130 -7.12 13.57 1.80
CA LEU A 130 -7.23 14.37 0.59
C LEU A 130 -7.01 15.83 0.96
N LEU A 131 -5.91 16.43 0.48
CA LEU A 131 -5.51 17.79 0.86
C LEU A 131 -6.27 18.89 0.09
N ASP A 132 -6.86 18.51 -1.03
CA ASP A 132 -7.62 19.41 -1.91
C ASP A 132 -9.15 19.23 -1.79
N GLU A 133 -9.61 18.50 -0.80
CA GLU A 133 -11.02 18.22 -0.56
C GLU A 133 -11.34 18.31 0.95
N PRO A 134 -12.57 18.66 1.33
CA PRO A 134 -13.00 18.55 2.71
C PRO A 134 -12.89 17.12 3.23
N ASP A 135 -12.73 16.98 4.54
CA ASP A 135 -12.75 15.68 5.19
C ASP A 135 -14.06 14.94 4.88
N ASP A 136 -13.92 13.68 4.45
CA ASP A 136 -15.02 12.79 4.10
C ASP A 136 -15.03 11.62 5.09
N GLY A 137 -15.88 11.73 6.11
CA GLY A 137 -16.01 10.68 7.11
C GLY A 137 -16.39 9.30 6.53
N GLY A 138 -17.07 9.26 5.38
CA GLY A 138 -17.38 8.02 4.66
C GLY A 138 -16.12 7.38 4.09
N LEU A 139 -15.23 8.19 3.50
CA LEU A 139 -13.95 7.71 2.98
C LEU A 139 -13.04 7.21 4.12
N ALA A 140 -12.95 7.95 5.21
CA ALA A 140 -12.19 7.54 6.38
C ALA A 140 -12.70 6.21 6.96
N LEU A 141 -14.02 6.03 7.02
CA LEU A 141 -14.63 4.78 7.47
C LEU A 141 -14.30 3.62 6.52
N LEU A 142 -14.37 3.83 5.20
CA LEU A 142 -14.02 2.83 4.19
C LEU A 142 -12.56 2.38 4.33
N VAL A 143 -11.64 3.32 4.55
CA VAL A 143 -10.22 3.01 4.76
C VAL A 143 -10.00 2.20 6.05
N ARG A 144 -10.75 2.48 7.12
CA ARG A 144 -10.71 1.68 8.34
C ARG A 144 -11.22 0.24 8.13
N TYR A 145 -12.29 0.04 7.34
CA TYR A 145 -12.74 -1.30 6.96
C TYR A 145 -11.69 -2.05 6.12
N LEU A 146 -11.04 -1.33 5.21
CA LEU A 146 -9.96 -1.90 4.41
C LEU A 146 -8.76 -2.31 5.27
N ASP A 147 -8.39 -1.50 6.25
CA ASP A 147 -7.32 -1.78 7.21
C ASP A 147 -7.63 -3.03 8.06
N ASP A 148 -8.84 -3.12 8.61
CA ASP A 148 -9.31 -4.28 9.38
C ASP A 148 -9.32 -5.57 8.54
N LEU A 149 -9.74 -5.47 7.27
CA LEU A 149 -9.69 -6.59 6.34
C LEU A 149 -8.27 -7.11 6.13
N VAL A 150 -7.30 -6.21 5.93
CA VAL A 150 -5.87 -6.55 5.75
C VAL A 150 -5.28 -7.10 7.04
N ALA A 151 -5.65 -6.57 8.20
CA ALA A 151 -5.20 -7.06 9.51
C ALA A 151 -5.56 -8.54 9.72
N GLY A 152 -6.68 -9.00 9.16
CA GLY A 152 -7.12 -10.41 9.23
C GLY A 152 -6.40 -11.37 8.29
N TRP A 153 -5.46 -10.92 7.44
CA TRP A 153 -4.82 -11.82 6.47
C TRP A 153 -3.77 -12.73 7.10
N SER A 154 -3.79 -14.00 6.66
CA SER A 154 -2.66 -14.89 6.80
C SER A 154 -1.60 -14.60 5.73
N ARG A 155 -0.38 -15.15 5.89
CA ARG A 155 0.67 -15.12 4.85
C ARG A 155 0.16 -15.66 3.51
N TYR A 156 -0.61 -16.71 3.55
CA TYR A 156 -1.17 -17.35 2.35
C TYR A 156 -2.27 -16.52 1.68
N SER A 157 -3.04 -15.75 2.47
CA SER A 157 -4.00 -14.79 1.92
C SER A 157 -3.27 -13.63 1.25
N ALA A 158 -2.24 -13.09 1.90
CA ALA A 158 -1.42 -12.01 1.37
C ALA A 158 -0.69 -12.40 0.07
N GLU A 159 -0.15 -13.63 0.00
CA GLU A 159 0.50 -14.19 -1.19
C GLU A 159 -0.41 -14.16 -2.43
N VAL A 160 -1.64 -14.67 -2.32
CA VAL A 160 -2.56 -14.69 -3.47
C VAL A 160 -3.11 -13.30 -3.81
N VAL A 161 -3.27 -12.42 -2.79
CA VAL A 161 -3.63 -11.01 -3.02
C VAL A 161 -2.51 -10.28 -3.74
N GLY A 162 -1.26 -10.46 -3.31
CA GLY A 162 -0.09 -9.88 -3.97
C GLY A 162 -0.04 -10.25 -5.45
N LEU A 163 -0.28 -11.53 -5.79
CA LEU A 163 -0.36 -11.99 -7.18
C LEU A 163 -1.52 -11.36 -7.95
N GLY A 164 -2.71 -11.25 -7.33
CA GLY A 164 -3.87 -10.65 -7.97
C GLY A 164 -3.75 -9.15 -8.20
N LEU A 165 -3.00 -8.44 -7.35
CA LEU A 165 -2.70 -7.02 -7.53
C LEU A 165 -1.56 -6.77 -8.53
N ALA A 166 -0.64 -7.74 -8.65
CA ALA A 166 0.49 -7.64 -9.54
C ALA A 166 0.13 -7.94 -11.01
N ASP A 167 -0.64 -8.97 -11.24
CA ASP A 167 -0.92 -9.48 -12.57
C ASP A 167 -2.40 -9.89 -12.65
N ASP A 168 -3.03 -9.72 -13.80
CA ASP A 168 -4.38 -10.21 -14.06
C ASP A 168 -4.37 -11.74 -14.32
N LEU A 169 -3.96 -12.48 -13.28
CA LEU A 169 -3.82 -13.93 -13.36
C LEU A 169 -5.14 -14.64 -13.05
N SER A 170 -5.48 -15.64 -13.85
CA SER A 170 -6.54 -16.58 -13.48
C SER A 170 -6.15 -17.37 -12.21
N GLN A 171 -7.14 -17.88 -11.48
CA GLN A 171 -6.87 -18.74 -10.31
C GLN A 171 -6.06 -20.00 -10.67
N GLN A 172 -6.21 -20.49 -11.89
CA GLN A 172 -5.42 -21.60 -12.41
C GLN A 172 -3.94 -21.21 -12.57
N ALA A 173 -3.67 -20.06 -13.19
CA ALA A 173 -2.31 -19.55 -13.36
C ALA A 173 -1.63 -19.23 -12.00
N MET A 174 -2.39 -18.67 -11.04
CA MET A 174 -1.90 -18.50 -9.67
C MET A 174 -1.54 -19.85 -9.02
N ALA A 175 -2.37 -20.90 -9.22
CA ALA A 175 -2.13 -22.21 -8.68
C ALA A 175 -0.84 -22.84 -9.24
N GLU A 176 -0.62 -22.73 -10.54
CA GLU A 176 0.59 -23.17 -11.21
C GLU A 176 1.83 -22.44 -10.69
N ARG A 177 1.76 -21.11 -10.59
CA ARG A 177 2.86 -20.27 -10.06
C ARG A 177 3.22 -20.58 -8.61
N LEU A 178 2.23 -20.96 -7.79
CA LEU A 178 2.41 -21.29 -6.38
C LEU A 178 2.69 -22.78 -6.11
N GLY A 179 2.62 -23.65 -7.14
CA GLY A 179 2.78 -25.10 -6.98
C GLY A 179 1.68 -25.74 -6.11
N ILE A 180 0.46 -25.19 -6.13
CA ILE A 180 -0.69 -25.68 -5.35
C ILE A 180 -1.89 -25.96 -6.27
N ARG A 181 -2.96 -26.54 -5.70
CA ARG A 181 -4.19 -26.81 -6.45
C ARG A 181 -5.08 -25.56 -6.52
N GLN A 182 -5.78 -25.36 -7.63
CA GLN A 182 -6.71 -24.25 -7.86
C GLN A 182 -7.75 -24.09 -6.73
N PRO A 183 -8.36 -25.15 -6.14
CA PRO A 183 -9.24 -24.98 -4.97
C PRO A 183 -8.56 -24.35 -3.75
N SER A 184 -7.25 -24.54 -3.60
CA SER A 184 -6.48 -23.89 -2.52
C SER A 184 -6.34 -22.39 -2.76
N VAL A 185 -6.11 -21.98 -4.01
CA VAL A 185 -6.12 -20.54 -4.40
C VAL A 185 -7.49 -19.94 -4.12
N HIS A 186 -8.56 -20.60 -4.56
CA HIS A 186 -9.93 -20.15 -4.29
C HIS A 186 -10.18 -19.95 -2.79
N LYS A 187 -9.79 -20.92 -1.94
CA LYS A 187 -9.94 -20.82 -0.49
C LYS A 187 -9.16 -19.64 0.09
N ARG A 188 -7.90 -19.42 -0.37
CA ARG A 188 -7.05 -18.31 0.08
C ARG A 188 -7.64 -16.94 -0.32
N LEU A 189 -8.10 -16.78 -1.57
CA LEU A 189 -8.78 -15.56 -2.06
C LEU A 189 -10.08 -15.30 -1.30
N ARG A 190 -10.86 -16.35 -1.01
CA ARG A 190 -12.07 -16.23 -0.18
C ARG A 190 -11.75 -15.77 1.24
N SER A 191 -10.71 -16.34 1.87
CA SER A 191 -10.23 -15.89 3.20
C SER A 191 -9.73 -14.45 3.18
N ALA A 192 -9.09 -14.03 2.09
CA ALA A 192 -8.66 -12.64 1.89
C ALA A 192 -9.82 -11.68 1.59
N ARG A 193 -11.05 -12.16 1.38
CA ARG A 193 -12.20 -11.35 0.96
C ARG A 193 -11.92 -10.62 -0.37
N TRP A 194 -11.24 -11.30 -1.30
CA TRP A 194 -10.75 -10.73 -2.55
C TRP A 194 -11.79 -9.94 -3.36
N PRO A 195 -13.05 -10.43 -3.59
CA PRO A 195 -14.02 -9.63 -4.34
C PRO A 195 -14.30 -8.26 -3.69
N LEU A 196 -14.52 -8.23 -2.36
CA LEU A 196 -14.75 -6.99 -1.63
C LEU A 196 -13.54 -6.07 -1.68
N LEU A 197 -12.32 -6.61 -1.55
CA LEU A 197 -11.09 -5.86 -1.69
C LEU A 197 -10.98 -5.24 -3.09
N ALA A 198 -11.18 -6.03 -4.14
CA ALA A 198 -11.07 -5.58 -5.52
C ALA A 198 -12.09 -4.47 -5.83
N ASP A 199 -13.36 -4.64 -5.43
CA ASP A 199 -14.40 -3.63 -5.59
C ASP A 199 -14.05 -2.34 -4.82
N THR A 200 -13.52 -2.47 -3.61
CA THR A 200 -13.09 -1.33 -2.79
C THR A 200 -11.94 -0.57 -3.45
N LEU A 201 -10.92 -1.28 -3.93
CA LEU A 201 -9.79 -0.66 -4.62
C LEU A 201 -10.21 0.00 -5.94
N ALA A 202 -11.09 -0.62 -6.73
CA ALA A 202 -11.64 -0.02 -7.96
C ALA A 202 -12.44 1.26 -7.67
N TYR A 203 -13.25 1.27 -6.60
CA TYR A 203 -13.92 2.48 -6.14
C TYR A 203 -12.93 3.57 -5.75
N LEU A 204 -11.90 3.24 -4.94
CA LEU A 204 -10.88 4.19 -4.51
C LEU A 204 -10.04 4.71 -5.68
N GLU A 205 -9.70 3.86 -6.65
CA GLU A 205 -9.02 4.28 -7.88
C GLU A 205 -9.84 5.34 -8.62
N THR A 206 -11.13 5.10 -8.80
CA THR A 206 -12.05 6.07 -9.43
C THR A 206 -12.15 7.35 -8.59
N ARG A 207 -12.27 7.23 -7.27
CA ARG A 207 -12.41 8.36 -6.33
C ARG A 207 -11.16 9.25 -6.29
N LEU A 208 -9.97 8.64 -6.43
CA LEU A 208 -8.68 9.33 -6.39
C LEU A 208 -8.19 9.81 -7.77
N SER A 209 -8.84 9.42 -8.86
CA SER A 209 -8.53 9.90 -10.20
C SER A 209 -8.71 11.41 -10.31
N ASP A 210 -7.96 12.03 -11.19
CA ASP A 210 -8.04 13.48 -11.44
C ASP A 210 -9.47 13.90 -11.81
N ARG A 211 -9.93 15.03 -11.27
CA ARG A 211 -11.27 15.56 -11.53
C ARG A 211 -11.53 15.85 -13.02
N SER A 212 -10.46 16.10 -13.80
CA SER A 212 -10.57 16.30 -15.24
C SER A 212 -10.95 15.04 -16.01
N GLN A 213 -10.72 13.86 -15.44
CA GLN A 213 -11.04 12.56 -16.04
C GLN A 213 -12.44 12.02 -15.63
N ARG A 214 -13.17 12.73 -14.75
CA ARG A 214 -14.50 12.34 -14.27
C ARG A 214 -15.67 12.92 -15.08
N ARG A 215 -15.39 13.55 -16.25
CA ARG A 215 -16.41 14.09 -17.16
C ARG A 215 -16.63 13.19 -18.37
#